data_791cbc5e23498a22f9736802e4c4572a
#
_entry.id   791cbc5e23498a22f9736802e4c4572a
#
_cell.length_a   1.000
_cell.length_b   1.000
_cell.length_c   1.000
_cell.angle_alpha   90.00
_cell.angle_beta   90.00
_cell.angle_gamma   90.00
#
_symmetry.space_group_name_H-M   'P 1'
#
loop_
_entity.id
_entity.type
_entity.pdbx_description
1 polymer ?
#
loop_
_entity_poly.entity_id
_entity_poly.type
_entity_poly.pdbx_seq_one_letter_code
_entity_poly.pdbx_strand_id
1 'polypeptide(L)'
;MQRQLTFGGGVSPRNTRLRGQSIIEYVLIIAVIGLVVVFAGPGVAGAIRNQFSQVTNTVDSGTEGDSFISAEEKAYREAMKTVAGKEAKDWTLDEQKAAATDIAKNGTSSVVYAKAKAAMDAGTTWSVKLTNGKTMTYRIIGINHDDLADGSGKAGLTFWVDSFSCSGIRFLNNYTNKGGWEKSNIRQELLSGEVWNALPNDFQLKIASVTKKSLDSGSQGNSSCVDTPDKLFLASVSELFGGDSTEGSQYERFALIGLTMNSQLGKSDYRITYTRSVKANTRDEVWVLRGDAEPRYSAVASQTLHSFECIRFAFCF
;
A
#
# COMPACT_ATOMS: atom_id res chain seq x y z
N MET A 1 92.40 43.52 -10.91
CA MET A 1 91.25 43.33 -11.78
C MET A 1 90.49 42.14 -11.35
N GLN A 2 89.39 42.29 -10.71
CA GLN A 2 88.66 41.24 -10.10
C GLN A 2 87.22 41.18 -10.66
N ARG A 3 86.79 40.00 -11.02
CA ARG A 3 85.40 39.81 -11.28
C ARG A 3 84.89 38.70 -10.34
N GLN A 4 83.96 39.11 -9.52
CA GLN A 4 83.16 38.19 -8.73
C GLN A 4 82.07 37.61 -9.58
N LEU A 5 81.85 36.30 -9.45
CA LEU A 5 80.71 35.58 -9.94
C LEU A 5 79.94 35.01 -8.77
N THR A 6 78.78 35.56 -8.55
CA THR A 6 77.78 35.04 -7.59
C THR A 6 76.80 34.12 -8.32
N PHE A 7 76.77 32.89 -7.90
CA PHE A 7 75.75 31.98 -8.25
C PHE A 7 74.71 31.89 -7.12
N GLY A 8 73.56 32.46 -7.40
CA GLY A 8 72.36 32.28 -6.56
C GLY A 8 71.39 31.33 -7.23
N GLY A 9 71.42 30.06 -6.82
CA GLY A 9 70.46 29.09 -7.20
C GLY A 9 69.36 28.97 -6.16
N GLY A 10 68.29 29.73 -6.33
CA GLY A 10 67.09 29.62 -5.52
C GLY A 10 66.20 28.44 -6.06
N VAL A 11 66.14 27.34 -5.33
CA VAL A 11 65.19 26.27 -5.61
C VAL A 11 63.84 26.69 -5.02
N SER A 12 62.92 27.04 -5.90
CA SER A 12 61.53 27.33 -5.53
C SER A 12 60.79 26.04 -5.16
N PRO A 13 60.15 25.90 -4.00
CA PRO A 13 59.35 24.72 -3.71
C PRO A 13 58.10 24.72 -4.59
N ARG A 14 57.95 23.67 -5.38
CA ARG A 14 56.70 23.37 -6.09
C ARG A 14 55.59 23.10 -5.06
N ASN A 15 54.75 24.10 -4.86
CA ASN A 15 53.48 23.89 -4.21
C ASN A 15 52.61 22.93 -5.04
N THR A 16 52.64 21.65 -4.71
CA THR A 16 51.59 20.71 -5.10
C THR A 16 50.33 21.08 -4.33
N ARG A 17 49.52 21.93 -4.93
CA ARG A 17 48.12 22.10 -4.48
C ARG A 17 47.45 20.76 -4.66
N LEU A 18 47.23 20.05 -3.57
CA LEU A 18 46.23 19.02 -3.50
C LEU A 18 44.91 19.70 -3.90
N ARG A 19 44.40 19.35 -5.08
CA ARG A 19 43.05 19.73 -5.49
C ARG A 19 42.11 19.04 -4.50
N GLY A 20 41.68 19.78 -3.49
CA GLY A 20 40.54 19.35 -2.69
C GLY A 20 39.38 19.16 -3.64
N GLN A 21 38.82 17.96 -3.69
CA GLN A 21 37.59 17.73 -4.39
C GLN A 21 36.59 18.76 -3.90
N SER A 22 36.05 19.52 -4.84
CA SER A 22 35.10 20.59 -4.54
C SER A 22 33.85 19.98 -3.92
N ILE A 23 33.29 20.62 -2.90
CA ILE A 23 31.97 20.28 -2.34
C ILE A 23 30.95 20.15 -3.45
N ILE A 24 31.10 20.90 -4.53
CA ILE A 24 30.26 20.82 -5.75
C ILE A 24 30.37 19.46 -6.43
N GLU A 25 31.54 18.81 -6.48
CA GLU A 25 31.68 17.45 -7.02
C GLU A 25 30.95 16.42 -6.18
N TYR A 26 31.00 16.54 -4.86
CA TYR A 26 30.21 15.65 -3.97
C TYR A 26 28.71 15.86 -4.13
N VAL A 27 28.25 17.11 -4.22
CA VAL A 27 26.84 17.42 -4.46
C VAL A 27 26.37 16.89 -5.82
N LEU A 28 27.20 17.01 -6.86
CA LEU A 28 26.92 16.46 -8.19
C LEU A 28 26.86 14.92 -8.17
N ILE A 29 27.79 14.27 -7.48
CA ILE A 29 27.79 12.80 -7.34
C ILE A 29 26.53 12.33 -6.59
N ILE A 30 26.17 12.99 -5.48
CA ILE A 30 24.95 12.68 -4.73
C ILE A 30 23.71 12.93 -5.59
N ALA A 31 23.67 14.01 -6.36
CA ALA A 31 22.56 14.32 -7.27
C ALA A 31 22.43 13.28 -8.38
N VAL A 32 23.56 12.83 -8.97
CA VAL A 32 23.56 11.76 -10.00
C VAL A 32 23.15 10.44 -9.40
N ILE A 33 23.63 10.07 -8.22
CA ILE A 33 23.20 8.83 -7.51
C ILE A 33 21.71 8.90 -7.18
N GLY A 34 21.23 10.05 -6.66
CA GLY A 34 19.81 10.27 -6.41
C GLY A 34 18.97 10.16 -7.67
N LEU A 35 19.44 10.73 -8.79
CA LEU A 35 18.76 10.64 -10.08
C LEU A 35 18.72 9.20 -10.60
N VAL A 36 19.83 8.45 -10.49
CA VAL A 36 19.88 7.03 -10.90
C VAL A 36 18.94 6.18 -10.06
N VAL A 37 18.86 6.42 -8.75
CA VAL A 37 17.94 5.71 -7.85
C VAL A 37 16.47 6.00 -8.22
N VAL A 38 16.15 7.25 -8.59
CA VAL A 38 14.79 7.65 -8.98
C VAL A 38 14.41 7.11 -10.37
N PHE A 39 15.33 7.13 -11.34
CA PHE A 39 15.04 6.70 -12.72
C PHE A 39 15.29 5.22 -13.00
N ALA A 40 16.18 4.54 -12.24
CA ALA A 40 16.41 3.10 -12.41
C ALA A 40 15.27 2.22 -11.84
N GLY A 41 14.35 2.83 -11.12
CA GLY A 41 13.14 2.18 -10.60
C GLY A 41 13.38 1.06 -9.59
N PRO A 42 12.33 0.54 -9.00
CA PRO A 42 12.36 -0.53 -7.98
C PRO A 42 13.05 -1.83 -8.44
N GLY A 43 13.08 -2.08 -9.76
CA GLY A 43 13.69 -3.27 -10.35
C GLY A 43 15.19 -3.39 -10.11
N VAL A 44 15.94 -2.28 -10.14
CA VAL A 44 17.40 -2.30 -9.88
C VAL A 44 17.69 -2.50 -8.39
N ALA A 45 16.90 -1.88 -7.52
CA ALA A 45 17.02 -2.10 -6.08
C ALA A 45 16.70 -3.58 -5.71
N GLY A 46 15.70 -4.17 -6.37
CA GLY A 46 15.37 -5.59 -6.24
C GLY A 46 16.47 -6.51 -6.77
N ALA A 47 17.04 -6.21 -7.94
CA ALA A 47 18.14 -6.97 -8.54
C ALA A 47 19.42 -6.90 -7.70
N ILE A 48 19.77 -5.72 -7.19
CA ILE A 48 20.93 -5.54 -6.29
C ILE A 48 20.69 -6.29 -4.98
N ARG A 49 19.50 -6.20 -4.40
CA ARG A 49 19.14 -6.93 -3.18
C ARG A 49 19.19 -8.45 -3.37
N ASN A 50 18.72 -8.96 -4.53
CA ASN A 50 18.81 -10.38 -4.88
C ASN A 50 20.26 -10.84 -5.12
N GLN A 51 21.10 -10.01 -5.74
CA GLN A 51 22.53 -10.33 -5.90
C GLN A 51 23.26 -10.34 -4.56
N PHE A 52 22.98 -9.38 -3.67
CA PHE A 52 23.55 -9.42 -2.32
C PHE A 52 23.06 -10.63 -1.52
N SER A 53 21.80 -11.04 -1.65
CA SER A 53 21.27 -12.27 -1.03
C SER A 53 21.93 -13.53 -1.58
N GLN A 54 22.23 -13.59 -2.88
CA GLN A 54 22.94 -14.71 -3.49
C GLN A 54 24.41 -14.78 -3.06
N VAL A 55 25.09 -13.63 -2.97
CA VAL A 55 26.47 -13.56 -2.45
C VAL A 55 26.51 -13.97 -0.98
N THR A 56 25.56 -13.52 -0.18
CA THR A 56 25.46 -13.91 1.24
C THR A 56 25.21 -15.41 1.37
N ASN A 57 24.33 -16.00 0.57
CA ASN A 57 24.06 -17.44 0.57
C ASN A 57 25.27 -18.28 0.08
N THR A 58 26.09 -17.74 -0.82
CA THR A 58 27.28 -18.44 -1.32
C THR A 58 28.43 -18.39 -0.31
N VAL A 59 28.53 -17.34 0.49
CA VAL A 59 29.52 -17.21 1.57
C VAL A 59 29.09 -18.03 2.80
N ASP A 60 27.80 -18.16 3.05
CA ASP A 60 27.22 -18.87 4.21
C ASP A 60 27.31 -20.40 4.09
N SER A 61 27.49 -20.93 2.86
CA SER A 61 27.70 -22.37 2.65
C SER A 61 29.09 -22.87 3.04
N GLY A 62 29.99 -22.02 3.52
CA GLY A 62 31.40 -22.33 3.82
C GLY A 62 31.83 -22.14 5.28
N THR A 63 31.04 -21.59 6.16
CA THR A 63 31.45 -21.35 7.56
C THR A 63 30.26 -21.49 8.52
N GLU A 64 30.36 -22.39 9.47
CA GLU A 64 29.48 -22.44 10.65
C GLU A 64 29.64 -21.13 11.43
N GLY A 65 28.58 -20.31 11.47
CA GLY A 65 28.54 -19.16 12.35
C GLY A 65 27.59 -18.06 11.95
N ASP A 66 26.73 -17.71 12.85
CA ASP A 66 25.73 -16.62 12.91
C ASP A 66 26.31 -15.20 12.61
N SER A 67 27.56 -15.09 12.14
CA SER A 67 28.34 -13.84 12.12
C SER A 67 28.16 -12.97 10.86
N PHE A 68 27.42 -13.43 9.85
CA PHE A 68 27.24 -12.69 8.58
C PHE A 68 25.81 -12.24 8.27
N ILE A 69 24.89 -12.47 9.21
CA ILE A 69 23.52 -11.97 9.07
C ILE A 69 23.52 -10.48 9.40
N SER A 70 22.99 -9.62 8.51
CA SER A 70 22.89 -8.21 8.78
C SER A 70 22.09 -7.94 10.06
N ALA A 71 22.37 -6.84 10.74
CA ALA A 71 21.62 -6.45 11.95
C ALA A 71 20.09 -6.35 11.65
N GLU A 72 19.74 -5.92 10.44
CA GLU A 72 18.36 -5.85 9.96
C GLU A 72 17.73 -7.24 9.81
N GLU A 73 18.42 -8.18 9.20
CA GLU A 73 17.95 -9.56 9.04
C GLU A 73 17.81 -10.26 10.40
N LYS A 74 18.74 -10.01 11.32
CA LYS A 74 18.66 -10.53 12.68
C LYS A 74 17.46 -9.97 13.44
N ALA A 75 17.24 -8.66 13.37
CA ALA A 75 16.07 -8.00 13.97
C ALA A 75 14.76 -8.52 13.36
N TYR A 76 14.73 -8.74 12.03
CA TYR A 76 13.60 -9.35 11.35
C TYR A 76 13.31 -10.77 11.84
N ARG A 77 14.32 -11.63 11.96
CA ARG A 77 14.16 -13.01 12.45
C ARG A 77 13.66 -13.05 13.89
N GLU A 78 14.16 -12.17 14.76
CA GLU A 78 13.68 -12.07 16.15
C GLU A 78 12.23 -11.56 16.20
N ALA A 79 11.87 -10.56 15.41
CA ALA A 79 10.49 -10.09 15.29
C ALA A 79 9.58 -11.23 14.83
N MET A 80 9.98 -12.01 13.82
CA MET A 80 9.20 -13.12 13.29
C MET A 80 9.04 -14.27 14.29
N LYS A 81 10.03 -14.55 15.14
CA LYS A 81 9.86 -15.53 16.25
C LYS A 81 8.72 -15.11 17.18
N THR A 82 8.66 -13.82 17.53
CA THR A 82 7.61 -13.28 18.39
C THR A 82 6.24 -13.40 17.71
N VAL A 83 6.12 -12.99 16.44
CA VAL A 83 4.87 -13.04 15.68
C VAL A 83 4.39 -14.48 15.49
N ALA A 84 5.31 -15.40 15.16
CA ALA A 84 5.01 -16.82 15.01
C ALA A 84 4.62 -17.51 16.32
N GLY A 85 5.07 -16.99 17.46
CA GLY A 85 4.72 -17.50 18.79
C GLY A 85 3.31 -17.11 19.26
N LYS A 86 2.67 -16.11 18.65
CA LYS A 86 1.35 -15.58 19.02
C LYS A 86 0.24 -16.07 18.09
N GLU A 87 -0.99 -16.10 18.58
CA GLU A 87 -2.16 -16.19 17.73
C GLU A 87 -2.39 -14.85 17.01
N ALA A 88 -2.88 -14.89 15.78
CA ALA A 88 -3.03 -13.68 14.96
C ALA A 88 -3.91 -12.60 15.61
N LYS A 89 -4.94 -13.01 16.38
CA LYS A 89 -5.81 -12.08 17.12
C LYS A 89 -5.06 -11.20 18.12
N ASP A 90 -3.91 -11.67 18.59
CA ASP A 90 -3.07 -11.01 19.61
C ASP A 90 -1.91 -10.21 18.99
N TRP A 91 -1.82 -10.14 17.66
CA TRP A 91 -0.81 -9.36 16.97
C TRP A 91 -1.00 -7.85 17.18
N THR A 92 0.05 -7.21 17.64
CA THR A 92 0.13 -5.74 17.65
C THR A 92 0.17 -5.20 16.22
N LEU A 93 0.06 -3.90 16.05
CA LEU A 93 0.15 -3.24 14.76
C LEU A 93 1.51 -3.51 14.05
N ASP A 94 2.61 -3.49 14.81
CA ASP A 94 3.94 -3.81 14.31
C ASP A 94 4.06 -5.27 13.88
N GLU A 95 3.48 -6.18 14.64
CA GLU A 95 3.45 -7.61 14.34
C GLU A 95 2.58 -7.92 13.10
N GLN A 96 1.46 -7.21 12.92
CA GLN A 96 0.65 -7.30 11.70
C GLN A 96 1.45 -6.86 10.47
N LYS A 97 2.21 -5.75 10.58
CA LYS A 97 3.10 -5.29 9.50
C LYS A 97 4.23 -6.28 9.24
N ALA A 98 4.84 -6.84 10.28
CA ALA A 98 5.88 -7.86 10.14
C ALA A 98 5.32 -9.13 9.47
N ALA A 99 4.15 -9.60 9.89
CA ALA A 99 3.46 -10.74 9.28
C ALA A 99 3.16 -10.49 7.80
N ALA A 100 2.64 -9.32 7.45
CA ALA A 100 2.39 -8.93 6.07
C ALA A 100 3.67 -8.93 5.24
N THR A 101 4.77 -8.38 5.77
CA THR A 101 6.07 -8.35 5.09
C THR A 101 6.60 -9.76 4.85
N ASP A 102 6.50 -10.66 5.83
CA ASP A 102 6.93 -12.06 5.67
C ASP A 102 6.07 -12.81 4.65
N ILE A 103 4.76 -12.63 4.68
CA ILE A 103 3.84 -13.23 3.72
C ILE A 103 4.09 -12.71 2.30
N ALA A 104 4.31 -11.39 2.12
CA ALA A 104 4.65 -10.81 0.83
C ALA A 104 5.91 -11.44 0.23
N LYS A 105 6.92 -11.70 1.07
CA LYS A 105 8.22 -12.29 0.66
C LYS A 105 8.13 -13.80 0.39
N ASN A 106 7.45 -14.54 1.27
CA ASN A 106 7.51 -16.00 1.34
C ASN A 106 6.22 -16.70 0.89
N GLY A 107 5.14 -15.95 0.66
CA GLY A 107 3.85 -16.49 0.25
C GLY A 107 3.32 -17.52 1.25
N THR A 108 2.87 -18.65 0.73
CA THR A 108 2.35 -19.77 1.54
C THR A 108 3.42 -20.47 2.39
N SER A 109 4.72 -20.22 2.10
CA SER A 109 5.84 -20.74 2.89
C SER A 109 6.16 -19.87 4.11
N SER A 110 5.49 -18.73 4.27
CA SER A 110 5.61 -17.88 5.45
C SER A 110 5.21 -18.64 6.71
N VAL A 111 6.01 -18.53 7.77
CA VAL A 111 5.75 -19.20 9.07
C VAL A 111 4.46 -18.71 9.75
N VAL A 112 3.93 -17.57 9.32
CA VAL A 112 2.71 -16.95 9.85
C VAL A 112 1.51 -17.02 8.90
N TYR A 113 1.70 -17.56 7.67
CA TYR A 113 0.63 -17.63 6.68
C TYR A 113 -0.62 -18.37 7.19
N ALA A 114 -0.43 -19.55 7.79
CA ALA A 114 -1.53 -20.34 8.32
C ALA A 114 -2.32 -19.60 9.41
N LYS A 115 -1.64 -18.81 10.25
CA LYS A 115 -2.28 -18.00 11.29
C LYS A 115 -3.05 -16.81 10.71
N ALA A 116 -2.47 -16.12 9.74
CA ALA A 116 -3.15 -15.04 9.03
C ALA A 116 -4.40 -15.56 8.31
N LYS A 117 -4.27 -16.71 7.64
CA LYS A 117 -5.40 -17.35 6.97
C LYS A 117 -6.51 -17.76 7.95
N ALA A 118 -6.16 -18.38 9.07
CA ALA A 118 -7.13 -18.75 10.10
C ALA A 118 -7.85 -17.51 10.67
N ALA A 119 -7.13 -16.41 10.89
CA ALA A 119 -7.72 -15.15 11.33
C ALA A 119 -8.66 -14.54 10.28
N MET A 120 -8.28 -14.58 9.01
CA MET A 120 -9.14 -14.17 7.89
C MET A 120 -10.41 -15.03 7.82
N ASP A 121 -10.27 -16.35 7.86
CA ASP A 121 -11.38 -17.31 7.77
C ASP A 121 -12.35 -17.16 8.95
N ALA A 122 -11.85 -16.90 10.14
CA ALA A 122 -12.64 -16.63 11.34
C ALA A 122 -13.27 -15.22 11.35
N GLY A 123 -12.79 -14.30 10.50
CA GLY A 123 -13.20 -12.89 10.53
C GLY A 123 -12.71 -12.15 11.78
N THR A 124 -11.55 -12.54 12.29
CA THR A 124 -10.88 -11.89 13.43
C THR A 124 -10.73 -10.39 13.17
N THR A 125 -11.00 -9.59 14.19
CA THR A 125 -10.93 -8.13 14.11
C THR A 125 -9.86 -7.56 15.02
N TRP A 126 -9.24 -6.50 14.56
CA TRP A 126 -8.38 -5.62 15.36
C TRP A 126 -9.00 -4.24 15.42
N SER A 127 -8.52 -3.44 16.34
CA SER A 127 -8.98 -2.07 16.48
C SER A 127 -7.83 -1.10 16.71
N VAL A 128 -8.02 0.13 16.23
CA VAL A 128 -7.12 1.25 16.46
C VAL A 128 -7.89 2.45 16.95
N LYS A 129 -7.32 3.18 17.92
CA LYS A 129 -7.88 4.44 18.40
C LYS A 129 -7.47 5.56 17.45
N LEU A 130 -8.45 6.25 16.91
CA LEU A 130 -8.28 7.36 15.97
C LEU A 130 -7.88 8.65 16.71
N THR A 131 -7.29 9.61 16.01
CA THR A 131 -6.89 10.92 16.55
C THR A 131 -8.09 11.73 17.08
N ASN A 132 -9.29 11.50 16.55
CA ASN A 132 -10.54 12.10 17.00
C ASN A 132 -11.21 11.38 18.19
N GLY A 133 -10.53 10.42 18.80
CA GLY A 133 -11.01 9.66 19.96
C GLY A 133 -11.95 8.49 19.65
N LYS A 134 -12.41 8.33 18.41
CA LYS A 134 -13.21 7.17 17.98
C LYS A 134 -12.33 5.93 17.83
N THR A 135 -12.94 4.75 17.77
CA THR A 135 -12.25 3.47 17.50
C THR A 135 -12.66 2.99 16.12
N MET A 136 -11.66 2.62 15.31
CA MET A 136 -11.83 1.97 14.03
C MET A 136 -11.54 0.47 14.17
N THR A 137 -12.42 -0.37 13.62
CA THR A 137 -12.25 -1.84 13.62
C THR A 137 -12.02 -2.32 12.21
N TYR A 138 -11.08 -3.24 12.04
CA TYR A 138 -10.70 -3.80 10.75
C TYR A 138 -10.37 -5.28 10.82
N ARG A 139 -10.40 -5.97 9.69
CA ARG A 139 -10.13 -7.41 9.55
C ARG A 139 -9.41 -7.75 8.26
N ILE A 140 -8.72 -8.88 8.20
CA ILE A 140 -8.12 -9.38 6.96
C ILE A 140 -9.22 -9.84 5.99
N ILE A 141 -9.10 -9.44 4.73
CA ILE A 141 -9.97 -9.87 3.64
C ILE A 141 -9.21 -10.57 2.50
N GLY A 142 -7.90 -10.33 2.38
CA GLY A 142 -7.06 -10.91 1.34
C GLY A 142 -5.63 -11.12 1.80
N ILE A 143 -4.96 -12.12 1.21
CA ILE A 143 -3.57 -12.48 1.49
C ILE A 143 -2.82 -12.57 0.17
N ASN A 144 -1.77 -11.75 -0.02
CA ASN A 144 -1.06 -11.61 -1.30
C ASN A 144 -2.00 -11.31 -2.47
N HIS A 145 -3.00 -10.47 -2.22
CA HIS A 145 -4.05 -10.16 -3.19
C HIS A 145 -3.68 -8.96 -4.07
N ASP A 146 -3.37 -7.82 -3.45
CA ASP A 146 -3.17 -6.54 -4.13
C ASP A 146 -1.74 -6.33 -4.58
N ASP A 147 -1.55 -5.82 -5.80
CA ASP A 147 -0.24 -5.49 -6.35
C ASP A 147 0.27 -4.16 -5.76
N LEU A 148 1.52 -4.15 -5.30
CA LEU A 148 2.17 -2.93 -4.81
C LEU A 148 2.34 -1.93 -5.95
N ALA A 149 2.09 -0.65 -5.66
CA ALA A 149 2.12 0.42 -6.66
C ALA A 149 3.52 0.69 -7.23
N ASP A 150 4.56 0.26 -6.55
CA ASP A 150 5.95 0.36 -7.00
C ASP A 150 6.39 -0.84 -7.86
N GLY A 151 5.51 -1.79 -8.11
CA GLY A 151 5.78 -3.00 -8.90
C GLY A 151 6.67 -4.03 -8.21
N SER A 152 6.98 -3.88 -6.92
CA SER A 152 7.87 -4.79 -6.18
C SER A 152 7.24 -6.14 -5.82
N GLY A 153 5.96 -6.36 -6.13
CA GLY A 153 5.23 -7.59 -5.85
C GLY A 153 3.85 -7.31 -5.27
N LYS A 154 3.41 -8.14 -4.35
CA LYS A 154 2.10 -8.04 -3.71
C LYS A 154 2.21 -7.58 -2.26
N ALA A 155 1.21 -6.85 -1.80
CA ALA A 155 0.99 -6.60 -0.37
C ALA A 155 0.64 -7.91 0.33
N GLY A 156 1.26 -8.17 1.49
CA GLY A 156 1.07 -9.45 2.18
C GLY A 156 -0.32 -9.63 2.77
N LEU A 157 -0.89 -8.57 3.33
CA LEU A 157 -2.23 -8.59 3.94
C LEU A 157 -3.04 -7.39 3.49
N THR A 158 -4.27 -7.64 3.08
CA THR A 158 -5.28 -6.62 2.81
C THR A 158 -6.33 -6.64 3.91
N PHE A 159 -6.61 -5.48 4.46
CA PHE A 159 -7.57 -5.27 5.54
C PHE A 159 -8.79 -4.49 5.07
N TRP A 160 -9.92 -4.77 5.68
CA TRP A 160 -11.19 -4.11 5.47
C TRP A 160 -11.67 -3.42 6.74
N VAL A 161 -12.08 -2.16 6.61
CA VAL A 161 -12.75 -1.40 7.65
C VAL A 161 -14.25 -1.52 7.47
N ASP A 162 -14.93 -2.10 8.46
CA ASP A 162 -16.36 -2.38 8.36
C ASP A 162 -17.22 -1.11 8.34
N SER A 163 -16.76 -0.07 9.01
CA SER A 163 -17.52 1.17 9.14
C SER A 163 -16.61 2.30 9.63
N PHE A 164 -16.57 3.37 8.88
CA PHE A 164 -15.99 4.65 9.30
C PHE A 164 -17.05 5.74 9.12
N SER A 165 -17.46 6.35 10.22
CA SER A 165 -18.51 7.37 10.20
C SER A 165 -17.96 8.67 9.60
N CYS A 166 -18.47 9.01 8.44
CA CYS A 166 -18.29 10.31 7.78
C CYS A 166 -19.59 10.72 7.14
N SER A 167 -19.77 11.99 6.90
CA SER A 167 -20.99 12.53 6.30
C SER A 167 -20.67 13.63 5.29
N GLY A 168 -21.62 13.89 4.39
CA GLY A 168 -21.51 14.98 3.44
C GLY A 168 -20.62 14.72 2.23
N ILE A 169 -20.07 13.50 2.06
CA ILE A 169 -19.19 13.17 0.95
C ILE A 169 -20.03 12.70 -0.25
N ARG A 170 -19.72 13.23 -1.43
CA ARG A 170 -20.25 12.78 -2.71
C ARG A 170 -19.19 11.99 -3.42
N PHE A 171 -19.61 11.04 -4.27
CA PHE A 171 -18.64 10.35 -5.13
C PHE A 171 -18.00 11.35 -6.12
N LEU A 172 -18.83 12.12 -6.83
CA LEU A 172 -18.43 13.23 -7.69
C LEU A 172 -19.36 14.43 -7.50
N ASN A 173 -18.89 15.64 -7.79
CA ASN A 173 -19.68 16.87 -7.56
C ASN A 173 -20.73 17.12 -8.66
N ASN A 174 -20.55 16.58 -9.85
CA ASN A 174 -21.40 16.82 -11.02
C ASN A 174 -22.29 15.61 -11.32
N TYR A 175 -23.36 15.82 -12.07
CA TYR A 175 -24.25 14.77 -12.57
C TYR A 175 -23.58 13.96 -13.70
N THR A 176 -22.45 13.36 -13.40
CA THR A 176 -21.68 12.51 -14.28
C THR A 176 -20.86 11.52 -13.45
N ASN A 177 -20.64 10.32 -14.00
CA ASN A 177 -19.67 9.37 -13.45
C ASN A 177 -18.32 9.39 -14.18
N LYS A 178 -18.12 10.35 -15.13
CA LYS A 178 -16.88 10.53 -15.85
C LYS A 178 -15.76 10.97 -14.91
N GLY A 179 -14.64 10.29 -14.98
CA GLY A 179 -13.51 10.43 -14.10
C GLY A 179 -13.45 9.32 -13.03
N GLY A 180 -14.56 8.59 -12.84
CA GLY A 180 -14.61 7.39 -12.01
C GLY A 180 -13.97 7.56 -10.63
N TRP A 181 -13.34 6.49 -10.18
CA TRP A 181 -12.60 6.47 -8.92
C TRP A 181 -11.43 7.47 -8.90
N GLU A 182 -10.68 7.56 -10.00
CA GLU A 182 -9.50 8.43 -10.08
C GLU A 182 -9.81 9.88 -9.68
N LYS A 183 -10.96 10.41 -10.11
CA LYS A 183 -11.38 11.80 -9.87
C LYS A 183 -12.38 11.94 -8.73
N SER A 184 -12.68 10.87 -7.99
CA SER A 184 -13.72 10.90 -6.97
C SER A 184 -13.31 11.73 -5.73
N ASN A 185 -14.29 12.41 -5.13
CA ASN A 185 -14.10 13.14 -3.89
C ASN A 185 -13.78 12.19 -2.73
N ILE A 186 -14.35 10.97 -2.75
CA ILE A 186 -14.10 9.97 -1.72
C ILE A 186 -12.64 9.54 -1.75
N ARG A 187 -12.06 9.36 -2.96
CA ARG A 187 -10.64 9.08 -3.07
C ARG A 187 -9.78 10.19 -2.46
N GLN A 188 -10.15 11.46 -2.67
CA GLN A 188 -9.43 12.58 -2.07
C GLN A 188 -9.54 12.57 -0.54
N GLU A 189 -10.72 12.25 0.01
CA GLU A 189 -10.90 12.08 1.45
C GLU A 189 -10.04 10.95 2.04
N LEU A 190 -9.91 9.84 1.31
CA LEU A 190 -9.07 8.71 1.70
C LEU A 190 -7.57 9.00 1.54
N LEU A 191 -7.17 9.87 0.61
CA LEU A 191 -5.76 10.22 0.38
C LEU A 191 -5.23 11.30 1.33
N SER A 192 -6.04 12.30 1.66
CA SER A 192 -5.57 13.50 2.38
C SER A 192 -6.65 14.21 3.20
N GLY A 193 -7.91 13.73 3.16
CA GLY A 193 -9.03 14.35 3.86
C GLY A 193 -9.20 13.89 5.31
N GLU A 194 -10.43 14.02 5.84
CA GLU A 194 -10.75 13.71 7.23
C GLU A 194 -10.44 12.24 7.59
N VAL A 195 -10.72 11.31 6.67
CA VAL A 195 -10.48 9.87 6.91
C VAL A 195 -9.00 9.60 7.12
N TRP A 196 -8.14 10.10 6.23
CA TRP A 196 -6.69 9.95 6.34
C TRP A 196 -6.14 10.58 7.61
N ASN A 197 -6.55 11.82 7.90
CA ASN A 197 -6.05 12.59 9.04
C ASN A 197 -6.55 12.06 10.40
N ALA A 198 -7.61 11.26 10.41
CA ALA A 198 -8.07 10.59 11.62
C ALA A 198 -7.22 9.37 12.00
N LEU A 199 -6.44 8.81 11.08
CA LEU A 199 -5.54 7.69 11.38
C LEU A 199 -4.32 8.17 12.16
N PRO A 200 -3.87 7.44 13.21
CA PRO A 200 -2.62 7.73 13.89
C PRO A 200 -1.42 7.66 12.93
N ASN A 201 -0.41 8.47 13.17
CA ASN A 201 0.76 8.54 12.29
C ASN A 201 1.53 7.22 12.17
N ASP A 202 1.66 6.47 13.26
CA ASP A 202 2.27 5.13 13.28
C ASP A 202 1.50 4.11 12.43
N PHE A 203 0.17 4.26 12.36
CA PHE A 203 -0.69 3.46 11.49
C PHE A 203 -0.50 3.85 10.02
N GLN A 204 -0.52 5.16 9.72
CA GLN A 204 -0.32 5.68 8.35
C GLN A 204 1.01 5.25 7.74
N LEU A 205 2.09 5.22 8.53
CA LEU A 205 3.43 4.82 8.10
C LEU A 205 3.55 3.35 7.70
N LYS A 206 2.64 2.50 8.17
CA LYS A 206 2.65 1.06 7.86
C LYS A 206 1.85 0.70 6.61
N ILE A 207 0.97 1.61 6.17
CA ILE A 207 0.11 1.37 5.00
C ILE A 207 0.95 1.39 3.73
N ALA A 208 0.89 0.29 2.97
CA ALA A 208 1.47 0.18 1.66
C ALA A 208 0.60 0.87 0.60
N SER A 209 1.20 1.40 -0.45
CA SER A 209 0.49 1.86 -1.64
C SER A 209 0.31 0.70 -2.60
N VAL A 210 -0.92 0.48 -3.06
CA VAL A 210 -1.27 -0.58 -4.01
C VAL A 210 -1.90 -0.01 -5.26
N THR A 211 -1.77 -0.72 -6.38
CA THR A 211 -2.41 -0.35 -7.65
C THR A 211 -3.86 -0.80 -7.65
N LYS A 212 -4.78 0.14 -7.81
CA LYS A 212 -6.21 -0.16 -7.94
C LYS A 212 -6.69 0.19 -9.33
N LYS A 213 -7.34 -0.78 -9.96
CA LYS A 213 -7.88 -0.68 -11.32
C LYS A 213 -9.36 -0.32 -11.26
N SER A 214 -9.78 0.68 -12.05
CA SER A 214 -11.18 1.15 -12.06
C SER A 214 -11.57 1.70 -13.43
N LEU A 215 -12.85 1.60 -13.78
CA LEU A 215 -13.38 2.27 -14.96
C LEU A 215 -13.44 3.79 -14.72
N ASP A 216 -13.03 4.56 -15.72
CA ASP A 216 -13.05 6.03 -15.70
C ASP A 216 -14.43 6.62 -16.02
N SER A 217 -15.34 5.81 -16.57
CA SER A 217 -16.69 6.21 -16.94
C SER A 217 -17.61 5.01 -17.10
N GLY A 218 -18.90 5.20 -16.87
CA GLY A 218 -19.94 4.22 -17.21
C GLY A 218 -20.49 4.34 -18.62
N SER A 219 -20.11 5.37 -19.39
CA SER A 219 -20.65 5.64 -20.72
C SER A 219 -20.22 4.59 -21.75
N GLN A 220 -21.19 4.08 -22.54
CA GLN A 220 -20.90 3.09 -23.58
C GLN A 220 -19.86 3.57 -24.59
N GLY A 221 -18.90 2.69 -24.90
CA GLY A 221 -17.90 2.89 -25.95
C GLY A 221 -16.77 3.88 -25.61
N ASN A 222 -16.78 4.52 -24.45
CA ASN A 222 -15.81 5.54 -24.03
C ASN A 222 -15.23 5.29 -22.63
N SER A 223 -15.43 4.09 -22.04
CA SER A 223 -14.84 3.75 -20.76
C SER A 223 -13.50 3.07 -20.94
N SER A 224 -12.51 3.52 -20.23
CA SER A 224 -11.19 2.90 -20.11
C SER A 224 -10.91 2.49 -18.67
N CYS A 225 -10.07 1.50 -18.52
CA CYS A 225 -9.60 1.09 -17.20
C CYS A 225 -8.38 1.95 -16.84
N VAL A 226 -8.43 2.55 -15.67
CA VAL A 226 -7.38 3.43 -15.14
C VAL A 226 -6.80 2.80 -13.88
N ASP A 227 -5.48 2.79 -13.79
CA ASP A 227 -4.75 2.36 -12.62
C ASP A 227 -4.41 3.56 -11.72
N THR A 228 -4.72 3.43 -10.43
CA THR A 228 -4.39 4.46 -9.42
C THR A 228 -3.56 3.88 -8.28
N PRO A 229 -2.51 4.61 -7.82
CA PRO A 229 -1.80 4.23 -6.62
C PRO A 229 -2.58 4.71 -5.39
N ASP A 230 -3.03 3.78 -4.56
CA ASP A 230 -3.88 4.08 -3.41
C ASP A 230 -3.35 3.44 -2.13
N LYS A 231 -3.34 4.20 -1.04
CA LYS A 231 -3.06 3.70 0.33
C LYS A 231 -4.33 3.25 1.03
N LEU A 232 -5.39 4.06 0.92
CA LEU A 232 -6.74 3.68 1.32
C LEU A 232 -7.61 3.66 0.08
N PHE A 233 -8.48 2.66 -0.07
CA PHE A 233 -9.31 2.53 -1.25
C PHE A 233 -10.66 1.86 -0.95
N LEU A 234 -11.64 2.13 -1.79
CA LEU A 234 -12.90 1.38 -1.78
C LEU A 234 -12.73 0.08 -2.58
N ALA A 235 -13.38 -0.98 -2.15
CA ALA A 235 -13.46 -2.17 -2.98
C ALA A 235 -14.33 -1.91 -4.22
N SER A 236 -14.01 -2.56 -5.34
CA SER A 236 -14.86 -2.61 -6.52
C SER A 236 -16.01 -3.61 -6.34
N VAL A 237 -16.97 -3.57 -7.24
CA VAL A 237 -18.04 -4.56 -7.28
C VAL A 237 -17.46 -5.97 -7.50
N SER A 238 -16.50 -6.13 -8.40
CA SER A 238 -15.86 -7.43 -8.65
C SER A 238 -15.04 -7.93 -7.47
N GLU A 239 -14.35 -7.07 -6.76
CA GLU A 239 -13.60 -7.44 -5.54
C GLU A 239 -14.51 -7.86 -4.38
N LEU A 240 -15.73 -7.36 -4.35
CA LEU A 240 -16.72 -7.75 -3.33
C LEU A 240 -17.46 -9.02 -3.69
N PHE A 241 -17.95 -9.12 -4.92
CA PHE A 241 -18.96 -10.11 -5.30
C PHE A 241 -18.46 -11.14 -6.32
N GLY A 242 -17.25 -10.96 -6.86
CA GLY A 242 -16.77 -11.77 -7.98
C GLY A 242 -17.41 -11.39 -9.32
N GLY A 243 -17.25 -12.24 -10.32
CA GLY A 243 -17.75 -12.02 -11.69
C GLY A 243 -16.67 -11.44 -12.59
N ASP A 244 -16.95 -10.31 -13.26
CA ASP A 244 -16.00 -9.63 -14.13
C ASP A 244 -14.82 -9.11 -13.32
N SER A 245 -13.61 -9.55 -13.67
CA SER A 245 -12.37 -9.17 -12.98
C SER A 245 -11.71 -7.89 -13.52
N THR A 246 -12.40 -7.12 -14.33
CA THR A 246 -11.86 -5.89 -14.95
C THR A 246 -11.32 -4.91 -13.91
N GLU A 247 -11.99 -4.80 -12.75
CA GLU A 247 -11.60 -3.93 -11.64
C GLU A 247 -10.95 -4.68 -10.47
N GLY A 248 -10.51 -5.92 -10.65
CA GLY A 248 -9.89 -6.78 -9.65
C GLY A 248 -10.67 -8.08 -9.40
N SER A 249 -9.99 -9.08 -8.86
CA SER A 249 -10.61 -10.36 -8.45
C SER A 249 -11.29 -10.23 -7.08
N GLN A 250 -12.22 -11.14 -6.79
CA GLN A 250 -12.90 -11.17 -5.49
C GLN A 250 -11.91 -11.48 -4.37
N TYR A 251 -12.00 -10.75 -3.27
CA TYR A 251 -11.21 -11.04 -2.07
C TYR A 251 -11.59 -12.39 -1.46
N GLU A 252 -10.58 -13.10 -0.98
CA GLU A 252 -10.71 -14.46 -0.45
C GLU A 252 -11.74 -14.56 0.67
N ARG A 253 -11.79 -13.58 1.57
CA ARG A 253 -12.76 -13.53 2.66
C ARG A 253 -14.20 -13.43 2.14
N PHE A 254 -14.43 -12.60 1.14
CA PHE A 254 -15.78 -12.41 0.59
C PHE A 254 -16.23 -13.64 -0.20
N ALA A 255 -15.31 -14.28 -0.93
CA ALA A 255 -15.58 -15.56 -1.59
C ALA A 255 -15.90 -16.67 -0.56
N LEU A 256 -15.13 -16.75 0.53
CA LEU A 256 -15.31 -17.75 1.58
C LEU A 256 -16.70 -17.67 2.24
N ILE A 257 -17.19 -16.47 2.50
CA ILE A 257 -18.54 -16.29 3.10
C ILE A 257 -19.66 -16.35 2.07
N GLY A 258 -19.34 -16.65 0.80
CA GLY A 258 -20.30 -16.75 -0.28
C GLY A 258 -20.95 -15.42 -0.65
N LEU A 259 -20.20 -14.29 -0.51
CA LEU A 259 -20.72 -12.98 -0.88
C LEU A 259 -20.85 -12.89 -2.40
N THR A 260 -22.07 -12.73 -2.86
CA THR A 260 -22.42 -12.60 -4.28
C THR A 260 -23.31 -11.39 -4.49
N MET A 261 -23.55 -11.00 -5.74
CA MET A 261 -24.47 -9.91 -6.09
C MET A 261 -25.90 -10.09 -5.58
N ASN A 262 -26.25 -11.30 -5.13
CA ASN A 262 -27.56 -11.62 -4.57
C ASN A 262 -27.53 -11.77 -3.03
N SER A 263 -26.36 -11.63 -2.41
CA SER A 263 -26.19 -11.71 -0.96
C SER A 263 -26.50 -10.38 -0.29
N GLN A 264 -26.99 -10.46 0.95
CA GLN A 264 -27.18 -9.26 1.80
C GLN A 264 -26.00 -9.12 2.76
N LEU A 265 -25.38 -7.97 2.78
CA LEU A 265 -24.31 -7.63 3.73
C LEU A 265 -24.89 -7.26 5.11
N GLY A 266 -25.51 -8.26 5.78
CA GLY A 266 -26.06 -8.10 7.12
C GLY A 266 -27.47 -7.45 7.14
N LYS A 267 -28.42 -8.17 7.68
CA LYS A 267 -29.86 -7.80 7.70
C LYS A 267 -30.23 -6.58 8.57
N SER A 268 -29.29 -5.98 9.28
CA SER A 268 -29.58 -4.91 10.23
C SER A 268 -28.84 -3.59 9.98
N ASP A 269 -28.05 -3.50 8.92
CA ASP A 269 -27.24 -2.32 8.65
C ASP A 269 -27.81 -1.53 7.47
N TYR A 270 -28.63 -0.53 7.77
CA TYR A 270 -29.22 0.39 6.79
C TYR A 270 -28.22 1.37 6.16
N ARG A 271 -26.94 1.23 6.48
CA ARG A 271 -25.91 2.15 6.01
C ARG A 271 -25.57 1.92 4.55
N ILE A 272 -25.53 3.00 3.80
CA ILE A 272 -25.12 3.01 2.40
C ILE A 272 -23.64 3.38 2.36
N THR A 273 -22.86 2.65 1.57
CA THR A 273 -21.46 3.01 1.26
C THR A 273 -21.21 2.89 -0.24
N TYR A 274 -20.34 3.73 -0.78
CA TYR A 274 -19.93 3.63 -2.16
C TYR A 274 -18.96 2.44 -2.38
N THR A 275 -18.99 1.91 -3.60
CA THR A 275 -17.87 1.15 -4.16
C THR A 275 -17.03 2.09 -5.02
N ARG A 276 -15.84 1.67 -5.50
CA ARG A 276 -15.11 2.47 -6.48
C ARG A 276 -15.62 2.29 -7.91
N SER A 277 -16.55 1.36 -8.14
CA SER A 277 -17.07 1.02 -9.46
C SER A 277 -18.12 2.01 -9.94
N VAL A 278 -17.95 2.55 -11.14
CA VAL A 278 -19.01 3.23 -11.87
C VAL A 278 -19.93 2.20 -12.48
N LYS A 279 -21.22 2.55 -12.63
CA LYS A 279 -22.19 1.64 -13.23
C LYS A 279 -22.11 1.73 -14.75
N ALA A 280 -21.80 0.60 -15.38
CA ALA A 280 -21.75 0.51 -16.83
C ALA A 280 -23.10 0.89 -17.49
N ASN A 281 -23.02 1.46 -18.68
CA ASN A 281 -24.17 1.92 -19.46
C ASN A 281 -24.98 3.07 -18.84
N THR A 282 -24.39 3.78 -17.87
CA THR A 282 -24.96 5.01 -17.31
C THR A 282 -23.95 6.14 -17.38
N ARG A 283 -24.44 7.39 -17.40
CA ARG A 283 -23.58 8.58 -17.46
C ARG A 283 -23.30 9.20 -16.09
N ASP A 284 -24.03 8.80 -15.04
CA ASP A 284 -24.08 9.49 -13.76
C ASP A 284 -24.25 8.58 -12.55
N GLU A 285 -24.33 7.25 -12.75
CA GLU A 285 -24.53 6.31 -11.64
C GLU A 285 -23.23 5.59 -11.23
N VAL A 286 -23.13 5.32 -9.94
CA VAL A 286 -22.08 4.53 -9.30
C VAL A 286 -22.72 3.41 -8.48
N TRP A 287 -21.99 2.33 -8.29
CA TRP A 287 -22.45 1.23 -7.44
C TRP A 287 -22.28 1.59 -5.96
N VAL A 288 -23.29 1.27 -5.18
CA VAL A 288 -23.29 1.42 -3.72
C VAL A 288 -23.66 0.09 -3.06
N LEU A 289 -23.15 -0.09 -1.85
CA LEU A 289 -23.54 -1.18 -0.96
C LEU A 289 -24.59 -0.65 0.00
N ARG A 290 -25.67 -1.42 0.18
CA ARG A 290 -26.68 -1.13 1.18
C ARG A 290 -26.87 -2.36 2.05
N GLY A 291 -26.80 -2.18 3.36
CA GLY A 291 -26.77 -3.29 4.31
C GLY A 291 -28.06 -4.13 4.37
N ASP A 292 -29.19 -3.55 4.00
CA ASP A 292 -30.55 -4.15 4.12
C ASP A 292 -31.19 -4.52 2.78
N ALA A 293 -30.59 -4.12 1.66
CA ALA A 293 -31.18 -4.29 0.33
C ALA A 293 -30.22 -4.98 -0.62
N GLU A 294 -30.75 -5.41 -1.75
CA GLU A 294 -30.00 -6.08 -2.81
C GLU A 294 -28.74 -5.27 -3.19
N PRO A 295 -27.59 -5.94 -3.39
CA PRO A 295 -26.32 -5.32 -3.77
C PRO A 295 -26.33 -4.59 -5.13
N ARG A 296 -27.46 -4.60 -5.81
CA ARG A 296 -27.67 -3.93 -7.11
C ARG A 296 -28.09 -2.49 -7.03
N TYR A 297 -28.10 -1.88 -5.85
CA TYR A 297 -28.47 -0.49 -5.73
C TYR A 297 -27.38 0.40 -6.36
N SER A 298 -27.79 1.29 -7.24
CA SER A 298 -26.93 2.35 -7.80
C SER A 298 -27.45 3.70 -7.35
N ALA A 299 -26.53 4.62 -7.14
CA ALA A 299 -26.83 6.00 -6.78
C ALA A 299 -26.24 6.96 -7.80
N VAL A 300 -26.85 8.14 -7.94
CA VAL A 300 -26.25 9.20 -8.74
C VAL A 300 -24.92 9.62 -8.10
N ALA A 301 -23.87 9.77 -8.89
CA ALA A 301 -22.52 10.09 -8.40
C ALA A 301 -22.47 11.40 -7.60
N SER A 302 -23.36 12.35 -7.87
CA SER A 302 -23.49 13.60 -7.14
C SER A 302 -24.35 13.52 -5.88
N GLN A 303 -24.92 12.36 -5.58
CA GLN A 303 -25.68 12.17 -4.33
C GLN A 303 -24.75 12.32 -3.14
N THR A 304 -25.20 13.09 -2.14
CA THR A 304 -24.47 13.25 -0.88
C THR A 304 -24.73 12.05 0.03
N LEU A 305 -23.72 11.48 0.63
CA LEU A 305 -23.89 10.58 1.75
C LEU A 305 -24.46 11.38 2.95
N HIS A 306 -25.54 10.91 3.53
CA HIS A 306 -26.16 11.50 4.73
C HIS A 306 -25.50 11.00 6.01
N SER A 307 -25.83 11.59 7.15
CA SER A 307 -25.20 11.33 8.44
C SER A 307 -25.29 9.89 8.97
N PHE A 308 -26.15 9.05 8.38
CA PHE A 308 -26.27 7.63 8.71
C PHE A 308 -25.43 6.71 7.81
N GLU A 309 -24.74 7.27 6.85
CA GLU A 309 -23.95 6.55 5.89
C GLU A 309 -22.50 6.47 6.38
N CYS A 310 -21.81 5.40 6.03
CA CYS A 310 -20.42 5.20 6.39
C CYS A 310 -19.58 4.85 5.16
N ILE A 311 -18.33 5.23 5.21
CA ILE A 311 -17.35 4.70 4.26
C ILE A 311 -16.84 3.36 4.78
N ARG A 312 -16.82 2.36 3.90
CA ARG A 312 -16.12 1.09 4.08
C ARG A 312 -14.94 1.11 3.14
N PHE A 313 -13.76 0.99 3.66
CA PHE A 313 -12.55 1.05 2.86
C PHE A 313 -11.57 -0.05 3.22
N ALA A 314 -10.61 -0.27 2.34
CA ALA A 314 -9.52 -1.21 2.53
C ALA A 314 -8.18 -0.49 2.56
N PHE A 315 -7.19 -1.17 3.14
CA PHE A 315 -5.79 -0.78 3.13
C PHE A 315 -4.91 -2.03 3.19
N CYS A 316 -3.63 -1.90 2.82
CA CYS A 316 -2.67 -3.00 2.82
C CYS A 316 -1.47 -2.70 3.73
N PHE A 317 -0.91 -3.77 4.30
CA PHE A 317 0.40 -3.74 4.97
C PHE A 317 1.46 -4.49 4.17
#